data_8fef8e1c51bdfc4c0c93b161a7d16d93
#
_entry.id   8fef8e1c51bdfc4c0c93b161a7d16d93
#
_cell.length_a   1.000
_cell.length_b   1.000
_cell.length_c   1.000
_cell.angle_alpha   90.00
_cell.angle_beta   90.00
_cell.angle_gamma   90.00
#
_symmetry.space_group_name_H-M   'P 1'
#
loop_
_entity.id
_entity.type
_entity.pdbx_description
1 polymer ?
#
loop_
_entity_poly.entity_id
_entity_poly.type
_entity_poly.pdbx_seq_one_letter_code
_entity_poly.pdbx_strand_id
1 'polypeptide(L)'
;MNTVRHQWGVSIYNTMLGNFWIPQSVDMTDDKRTKNTLSDDELKATYDTLGFLIFMDSFQVVNLPNIADIFTSPIVKMCFAGQEFDESIHTMSYQYIAETLLPTSERDAIYDRWKDVPALKERIQTISAVAQAYIDNPNWDTFYDVVVHNLILEGLYCYQGCNYFD
;
A
#
# COMPACT_ATOMS: atom_id res chain seq x y z
N MET A 1 8.99 20.53 28.58
CA MET A 1 8.49 19.53 27.61
C MET A 1 7.74 18.45 28.38
N ASN A 2 6.48 18.18 28.05
CA ASN A 2 5.75 17.10 28.72
C ASN A 2 6.40 15.76 28.31
N THR A 3 6.56 14.85 29.29
CA THR A 3 7.12 13.52 29.03
C THR A 3 6.17 12.74 28.13
N VAL A 4 6.64 12.36 26.95
CA VAL A 4 5.88 11.52 26.01
C VAL A 4 5.85 10.09 26.55
N ARG A 5 4.68 9.55 26.81
CA ARG A 5 4.50 8.20 27.41
C ARG A 5 5.12 7.09 26.54
N HIS A 6 5.05 7.24 25.22
CA HIS A 6 5.54 6.26 24.24
C HIS A 6 6.67 6.87 23.41
N GLN A 7 7.83 7.05 24.05
CA GLN A 7 9.00 7.73 23.44
C GLN A 7 9.48 7.06 22.14
N TRP A 8 9.31 5.74 22.02
CA TRP A 8 9.63 4.99 20.81
C TRP A 8 8.87 5.51 19.58
N GLY A 9 7.63 5.95 19.75
CA GLY A 9 6.83 6.49 18.63
C GLY A 9 7.37 7.81 18.08
N VAL A 10 8.05 8.62 18.92
CA VAL A 10 8.70 9.86 18.45
C VAL A 10 9.83 9.54 17.47
N SER A 11 10.61 8.49 17.76
CA SER A 11 11.70 8.06 16.87
C SER A 11 11.16 7.56 15.53
N ILE A 12 10.12 6.71 15.58
CA ILE A 12 9.45 6.21 14.37
C ILE A 12 8.91 7.37 13.52
N TYR A 13 8.14 8.27 14.14
CA TYR A 13 7.54 9.40 13.42
C TYR A 13 8.61 10.31 12.77
N ASN A 14 9.72 10.58 13.48
CA ASN A 14 10.82 11.35 12.91
C ASN A 14 11.49 10.65 11.72
N THR A 15 11.59 9.31 11.76
CA THR A 15 12.10 8.53 10.62
C THR A 15 11.17 8.67 9.42
N MET A 16 9.86 8.56 9.63
CA MET A 16 8.86 8.74 8.55
C MET A 16 8.98 10.13 7.91
N LEU A 17 9.08 11.18 8.73
CA LEU A 17 9.28 12.55 8.22
C LEU A 17 10.58 12.70 7.41
N GLY A 18 11.65 11.99 7.80
CA GLY A 18 12.92 12.01 7.10
C GLY A 18 12.92 11.26 5.76
N ASN A 19 11.99 10.34 5.59
CA ASN A 19 11.85 9.51 4.38
C ASN A 19 10.90 10.11 3.33
N PHE A 20 10.41 11.34 3.55
CA PHE A 20 9.49 11.98 2.61
C PHE A 20 10.06 12.12 1.20
N TRP A 21 9.27 11.77 0.22
CA TRP A 21 9.57 11.91 -1.20
C TRP A 21 8.29 12.19 -1.99
N ILE A 22 8.43 12.50 -3.28
CA ILE A 22 7.30 12.71 -4.19
C ILE A 22 7.51 11.90 -5.48
N PRO A 23 6.46 11.27 -6.03
CA PRO A 23 6.57 10.39 -7.20
C PRO A 23 7.21 11.08 -8.41
N GLN A 24 6.86 12.34 -8.64
CA GLN A 24 7.35 13.12 -9.78
C GLN A 24 8.86 13.43 -9.72
N SER A 25 9.52 13.19 -8.59
CA SER A 25 10.98 13.32 -8.48
C SER A 25 11.73 12.10 -9.05
N VAL A 26 11.03 10.99 -9.31
CA VAL A 26 11.59 9.77 -9.89
C VAL A 26 11.63 9.89 -11.42
N ASP A 27 12.83 9.78 -11.99
CA ASP A 27 13.01 9.82 -13.45
C ASP A 27 12.65 8.47 -14.08
N MET A 28 11.55 8.43 -14.81
CA MET A 28 11.04 7.25 -15.53
C MET A 28 11.46 7.20 -17.02
N THR A 29 12.48 7.97 -17.42
CA THR A 29 12.89 8.07 -18.82
C THR A 29 13.38 6.74 -19.37
N ASP A 30 14.20 6.02 -18.60
CA ASP A 30 14.75 4.73 -19.00
C ASP A 30 13.68 3.64 -19.01
N ASP A 31 12.79 3.62 -18.02
CA ASP A 31 11.66 2.66 -17.97
C ASP A 31 10.76 2.81 -19.19
N LYS A 32 10.42 4.04 -19.55
CA LYS A 32 9.63 4.33 -20.74
C LYS A 32 10.31 3.86 -22.04
N ARG A 33 11.63 3.92 -22.10
CA ARG A 33 12.42 3.47 -23.24
C ARG A 33 12.52 1.95 -23.29
N THR A 34 12.75 1.29 -22.17
CA THR A 34 13.05 -0.12 -22.08
C THR A 34 11.81 -1.02 -21.99
N LYS A 35 10.64 -0.50 -21.62
CA LYS A 35 9.40 -1.30 -21.53
C LYS A 35 9.10 -2.13 -22.78
N ASN A 36 9.44 -1.60 -23.97
CA ASN A 36 9.20 -2.29 -25.25
C ASN A 36 10.20 -3.45 -25.51
N THR A 37 11.17 -3.63 -24.64
CA THR A 37 12.11 -4.79 -24.70
C THR A 37 11.63 -5.97 -23.87
N LEU A 38 10.60 -5.77 -23.02
CA LEU A 38 9.99 -6.82 -22.23
C LEU A 38 9.17 -7.76 -23.12
N SER A 39 9.20 -9.05 -22.80
CA SER A 39 8.32 -10.05 -23.39
C SER A 39 6.86 -9.83 -22.93
N ASP A 40 5.91 -10.44 -23.63
CA ASP A 40 4.49 -10.39 -23.26
C ASP A 40 4.24 -10.93 -21.85
N ASP A 41 4.97 -11.96 -21.43
CA ASP A 41 4.85 -12.53 -20.08
C ASP A 41 5.40 -11.59 -19.00
N GLU A 42 6.52 -10.92 -19.26
CA GLU A 42 7.10 -9.92 -18.35
C GLU A 42 6.17 -8.69 -18.24
N LEU A 43 5.65 -8.19 -19.36
CA LEU A 43 4.66 -7.10 -19.35
C LEU A 43 3.40 -7.49 -18.57
N LYS A 44 2.91 -8.71 -18.80
CA LYS A 44 1.76 -9.22 -18.05
C LYS A 44 2.04 -9.26 -16.55
N ALA A 45 3.17 -9.81 -16.13
CA ALA A 45 3.56 -9.90 -14.72
C ALA A 45 3.71 -8.50 -14.10
N THR A 46 4.34 -7.57 -14.81
CA THR A 46 4.49 -6.16 -14.40
C THR A 46 3.14 -5.52 -14.15
N TYR A 47 2.20 -5.65 -15.08
CA TYR A 47 0.89 -5.02 -14.96
C TYR A 47 0.00 -5.69 -13.91
N ASP A 48 0.07 -7.02 -13.76
CA ASP A 48 -0.66 -7.74 -12.72
C ASP A 48 -0.15 -7.33 -11.32
N THR A 49 1.17 -7.22 -11.14
CA THR A 49 1.80 -6.78 -9.89
C THR A 49 1.47 -5.32 -9.60
N LEU A 50 1.59 -4.43 -10.58
CA LEU A 50 1.27 -3.01 -10.42
C LEU A 50 -0.20 -2.81 -10.03
N GLY A 51 -1.14 -3.48 -10.71
CA GLY A 51 -2.56 -3.40 -10.38
C GLY A 51 -2.88 -3.93 -8.98
N PHE A 52 -2.16 -4.95 -8.53
CA PHE A 52 -2.29 -5.48 -7.17
C PHE A 52 -1.79 -4.47 -6.11
N LEU A 53 -0.61 -3.89 -6.29
CA LEU A 53 -0.04 -2.90 -5.37
C LEU A 53 -0.91 -1.63 -5.29
N ILE A 54 -1.38 -1.11 -6.42
CA ILE A 54 -2.31 0.03 -6.44
C ILE A 54 -3.52 -0.22 -5.54
N PHE A 55 -4.11 -1.42 -5.63
CA PHE A 55 -5.25 -1.75 -4.79
C PHE A 55 -4.88 -1.84 -3.31
N MET A 56 -3.78 -2.53 -2.99
CA MET A 56 -3.37 -2.77 -1.60
C MET A 56 -3.09 -1.47 -0.86
N ASP A 57 -2.32 -0.56 -1.45
CA ASP A 57 -1.96 0.70 -0.82
C ASP A 57 -3.15 1.67 -0.77
N SER A 58 -3.99 1.70 -1.80
CA SER A 58 -5.26 2.44 -1.76
C SER A 58 -6.20 1.93 -0.67
N PHE A 59 -6.21 0.62 -0.44
CA PHE A 59 -6.98 0.01 0.65
C PHE A 59 -6.43 0.43 2.02
N GLN A 60 -5.11 0.53 2.17
CA GLN A 60 -4.47 0.96 3.41
C GLN A 60 -4.81 2.40 3.80
N VAL A 61 -4.93 3.32 2.84
CA VAL A 61 -5.37 4.70 3.09
C VAL A 61 -6.73 4.72 3.83
N VAL A 62 -7.62 3.76 3.54
CA VAL A 62 -8.93 3.65 4.18
C VAL A 62 -8.90 2.80 5.45
N ASN A 63 -8.06 1.76 5.49
CA ASN A 63 -8.02 0.78 6.57
C ASN A 63 -7.26 1.30 7.81
N LEU A 64 -6.11 1.96 7.62
CA LEU A 64 -5.25 2.43 8.72
C LEU A 64 -5.96 3.37 9.71
N PRO A 65 -6.80 4.34 9.29
CA PRO A 65 -7.57 5.16 10.22
C PRO A 65 -8.47 4.34 11.14
N ASN A 66 -9.12 3.28 10.63
CA ASN A 66 -9.98 2.41 11.44
C ASN A 66 -9.18 1.67 12.51
N ILE A 67 -7.98 1.17 12.17
CA ILE A 67 -7.07 0.54 13.13
C ILE A 67 -6.58 1.58 14.15
N ALA A 68 -6.26 2.79 13.71
CA ALA A 68 -5.75 3.86 14.57
C ALA A 68 -6.75 4.32 15.63
N ASP A 69 -8.05 4.17 15.39
CA ASP A 69 -9.09 4.70 16.27
C ASP A 69 -9.13 4.06 17.65
N ILE A 70 -8.69 2.83 17.82
CA ILE A 70 -8.61 2.17 19.14
C ILE A 70 -7.55 2.81 20.06
N PHE A 71 -6.55 3.46 19.50
CA PHE A 71 -5.45 4.04 20.27
C PHE A 71 -5.80 5.41 20.83
N THR A 72 -5.49 5.62 22.11
CA THR A 72 -5.69 6.92 22.79
C THR A 72 -4.41 7.75 22.84
N SER A 73 -3.24 7.16 22.50
CA SER A 73 -1.96 7.85 22.52
C SER A 73 -1.78 8.74 21.29
N PRO A 74 -1.59 10.07 21.47
CA PRO A 74 -1.39 10.97 20.32
C PRO A 74 -0.21 10.59 19.44
N ILE A 75 0.92 10.15 20.03
CA ILE A 75 2.11 9.79 19.23
C ILE A 75 1.89 8.53 18.40
N VAL A 76 1.12 7.57 18.90
CA VAL A 76 0.74 6.38 18.13
C VAL A 76 -0.15 6.77 16.95
N LYS A 77 -1.15 7.62 17.18
CA LYS A 77 -2.01 8.16 16.11
C LYS A 77 -1.21 8.96 15.07
N MET A 78 -0.20 9.71 15.50
CA MET A 78 0.71 10.41 14.58
C MET A 78 1.50 9.43 13.69
N CYS A 79 1.96 8.30 14.24
CA CYS A 79 2.62 7.27 13.42
C CYS A 79 1.65 6.67 12.38
N PHE A 80 0.41 6.37 12.75
CA PHE A 80 -0.60 5.90 11.79
C PHE A 80 -0.91 6.94 10.72
N ALA A 81 -1.06 8.22 11.09
CA ALA A 81 -1.28 9.29 10.13
C ALA A 81 -0.09 9.48 9.16
N GLY A 82 1.15 9.26 9.65
CA GLY A 82 2.35 9.22 8.80
C GLY A 82 2.30 8.05 7.82
N GLN A 83 1.96 6.84 8.29
CA GLN A 83 1.82 5.67 7.44
C GLN A 83 0.70 5.87 6.39
N GLU A 84 -0.48 6.37 6.79
CA GLU A 84 -1.56 6.69 5.86
C GLU A 84 -1.12 7.68 4.76
N PHE A 85 -0.33 8.67 5.14
CA PHE A 85 0.24 9.62 4.20
C PHE A 85 1.24 8.92 3.24
N ASP A 86 2.11 8.05 3.74
CA ASP A 86 3.04 7.28 2.91
C ASP A 86 2.30 6.37 1.92
N GLU A 87 1.20 5.70 2.34
CA GLU A 87 0.35 4.90 1.45
C GLU A 87 -0.31 5.75 0.35
N SER A 88 -0.64 7.00 0.66
CA SER A 88 -1.15 7.94 -0.35
C SER A 88 -0.08 8.28 -1.38
N ILE A 89 1.18 8.44 -0.96
CA ILE A 89 2.33 8.66 -1.86
C ILE A 89 2.59 7.41 -2.72
N HIS A 90 2.53 6.21 -2.14
CA HIS A 90 2.67 4.95 -2.88
C HIS A 90 1.59 4.80 -3.94
N THR A 91 0.31 5.03 -3.58
CA THR A 91 -0.81 5.01 -4.54
C THR A 91 -0.59 5.98 -5.70
N MET A 92 -0.16 7.22 -5.41
CA MET A 92 0.18 8.21 -6.45
C MET A 92 1.38 7.77 -7.31
N SER A 93 2.34 7.05 -6.73
CA SER A 93 3.51 6.54 -7.43
C SER A 93 3.12 5.50 -8.46
N TYR A 94 2.29 4.55 -8.08
CA TYR A 94 1.80 3.53 -9.03
C TYR A 94 0.94 4.14 -10.12
N GLN A 95 0.14 5.16 -9.79
CA GLN A 95 -0.58 5.92 -10.81
C GLN A 95 0.38 6.61 -11.77
N TYR A 96 1.44 7.24 -11.26
CA TYR A 96 2.48 7.89 -12.07
C TYR A 96 3.21 6.88 -12.98
N ILE A 97 3.52 5.67 -12.47
CA ILE A 97 4.07 4.57 -13.26
C ILE A 97 3.10 4.16 -14.36
N ALA A 98 1.84 3.92 -14.02
CA ALA A 98 0.81 3.54 -15.00
C ALA A 98 0.62 4.62 -16.09
N GLU A 99 0.60 5.89 -15.71
CA GLU A 99 0.50 7.01 -16.66
C GLU A 99 1.72 7.15 -17.57
N THR A 100 2.89 6.77 -17.08
CA THR A 100 4.15 6.84 -17.82
C THR A 100 4.31 5.68 -18.79
N LEU A 101 3.95 4.47 -18.35
CA LEU A 101 4.20 3.23 -19.09
C LEU A 101 3.04 2.80 -19.99
N LEU A 102 1.78 3.13 -19.63
CA LEU A 102 0.60 2.64 -20.32
C LEU A 102 -0.02 3.67 -21.27
N PRO A 103 -0.50 3.22 -22.44
CA PRO A 103 -1.41 4.03 -23.24
C PRO A 103 -2.69 4.37 -22.46
N THR A 104 -3.29 5.53 -22.72
CA THR A 104 -4.51 5.97 -22.01
C THR A 104 -5.63 4.94 -22.06
N SER A 105 -5.76 4.20 -23.16
CA SER A 105 -6.80 3.15 -23.34
C SER A 105 -6.62 1.92 -22.43
N GLU A 106 -5.45 1.74 -21.83
CA GLU A 106 -5.11 0.56 -21.01
C GLU A 106 -5.02 0.89 -19.51
N ARG A 107 -4.92 2.19 -19.17
CA ARG A 107 -4.70 2.63 -17.78
C ARG A 107 -5.82 2.18 -16.84
N ASP A 108 -7.07 2.34 -17.25
CA ASP A 108 -8.21 1.97 -16.41
C ASP A 108 -8.27 0.46 -16.16
N ALA A 109 -7.84 -0.34 -17.13
CA ALA A 109 -7.83 -1.79 -17.01
C ALA A 109 -6.85 -2.30 -15.95
N ILE A 110 -5.78 -1.57 -15.64
CA ILE A 110 -4.77 -2.02 -14.66
C ILE A 110 -5.35 -2.11 -13.25
N TYR A 111 -6.26 -1.21 -12.90
CA TYR A 111 -6.89 -1.17 -11.57
C TYR A 111 -7.75 -2.41 -11.27
N ASP A 112 -8.16 -3.13 -12.32
CA ASP A 112 -9.04 -4.30 -12.21
C ASP A 112 -8.34 -5.63 -12.51
N ARG A 113 -7.09 -5.62 -12.97
CA ARG A 113 -6.34 -6.83 -13.37
C ARG A 113 -6.25 -7.90 -12.29
N TRP A 114 -6.12 -7.51 -11.04
CA TRP A 114 -6.08 -8.45 -9.92
C TRP A 114 -7.33 -9.34 -9.83
N LYS A 115 -8.46 -8.90 -10.38
CA LYS A 115 -9.73 -9.67 -10.38
C LYS A 115 -9.66 -10.92 -11.27
N ASP A 116 -8.78 -10.88 -12.28
CA ASP A 116 -8.57 -11.96 -13.24
C ASP A 116 -7.47 -12.95 -12.82
N VAL A 117 -6.75 -12.63 -11.75
CA VAL A 117 -5.69 -13.49 -11.19
C VAL A 117 -6.20 -14.10 -9.88
N PRO A 118 -6.59 -15.40 -9.87
CA PRO A 118 -7.28 -16.01 -8.71
C PRO A 118 -6.55 -15.84 -7.38
N ALA A 119 -5.22 -16.01 -7.37
CA ALA A 119 -4.41 -15.88 -6.17
C ALA A 119 -4.39 -14.43 -5.62
N LEU A 120 -4.35 -13.42 -6.47
CA LEU A 120 -4.40 -12.01 -6.07
C LEU A 120 -5.80 -11.66 -5.55
N LYS A 121 -6.82 -12.11 -6.26
CA LYS A 121 -8.22 -11.92 -5.86
C LYS A 121 -8.51 -12.51 -4.48
N GLU A 122 -8.06 -13.74 -4.20
CA GLU A 122 -8.22 -14.39 -2.91
C GLU A 122 -7.55 -13.59 -1.78
N ARG A 123 -6.32 -13.10 -1.99
CA ARG A 123 -5.61 -12.27 -1.01
C ARG A 123 -6.37 -10.99 -0.68
N ILE A 124 -6.81 -10.27 -1.71
CA ILE A 124 -7.59 -9.04 -1.56
C ILE A 124 -8.91 -9.30 -0.83
N GLN A 125 -9.64 -10.34 -1.22
CA GLN A 125 -10.89 -10.69 -0.58
C GLN A 125 -10.71 -11.05 0.90
N THR A 126 -9.65 -11.79 1.24
CA THR A 126 -9.35 -12.16 2.62
C THR A 126 -9.08 -10.93 3.48
N ILE A 127 -8.19 -10.04 3.04
CA ILE A 127 -7.84 -8.84 3.79
C ILE A 127 -9.03 -7.89 3.93
N SER A 128 -9.78 -7.68 2.84
CA SER A 128 -10.98 -6.84 2.87
C SER A 128 -12.05 -7.38 3.80
N ALA A 129 -12.26 -8.70 3.83
CA ALA A 129 -13.22 -9.33 4.73
C ALA A 129 -12.84 -9.18 6.20
N VAL A 130 -11.55 -9.33 6.53
CA VAL A 130 -11.06 -9.14 7.89
C VAL A 130 -11.19 -7.68 8.35
N ALA A 131 -10.84 -6.72 7.49
CA ALA A 131 -11.00 -5.31 7.80
C ALA A 131 -12.49 -4.95 7.98
N GLN A 132 -13.36 -5.46 7.11
CA GLN A 132 -14.80 -5.23 7.25
C GLN A 132 -15.37 -5.84 8.54
N ALA A 133 -14.93 -7.04 8.91
CA ALA A 133 -15.34 -7.68 10.16
C ALA A 133 -14.97 -6.83 11.40
N TYR A 134 -13.79 -6.19 11.38
CA TYR A 134 -13.39 -5.26 12.44
C TYR A 134 -14.25 -4.00 12.45
N ILE A 135 -14.56 -3.43 11.30
CA ILE A 135 -15.41 -2.22 11.20
C ILE A 135 -16.84 -2.53 11.70
N ASP A 136 -17.39 -3.67 11.32
CA ASP A 136 -18.76 -4.06 11.65
C ASP A 136 -18.92 -4.41 13.14
N ASN A 137 -17.90 -4.97 13.77
CA ASN A 137 -17.94 -5.43 15.14
C ASN A 137 -16.57 -5.26 15.84
N PRO A 138 -16.18 -4.01 16.20
CA PRO A 138 -14.88 -3.72 16.80
C PRO A 138 -14.78 -4.33 18.21
N ASN A 139 -13.94 -5.34 18.36
CA ASN A 139 -13.60 -6.00 19.61
C ASN A 139 -12.15 -6.50 19.56
N TRP A 140 -11.63 -7.08 20.65
CA TRP A 140 -10.23 -7.50 20.70
C TRP A 140 -9.89 -8.60 19.69
N ASP A 141 -10.80 -9.53 19.43
CA ASP A 141 -10.54 -10.65 18.51
C ASP A 141 -10.44 -10.11 17.07
N THR A 142 -11.42 -9.31 16.63
CA THR A 142 -11.39 -8.70 15.29
C THR A 142 -10.26 -7.66 15.15
N PHE A 143 -9.87 -6.99 16.25
CA PHE A 143 -8.71 -6.11 16.25
C PHE A 143 -7.41 -6.88 16.04
N TYR A 144 -7.20 -8.00 16.74
CA TYR A 144 -6.01 -8.83 16.52
C TYR A 144 -5.98 -9.40 15.11
N ASP A 145 -7.11 -9.83 14.58
CA ASP A 145 -7.21 -10.33 13.21
C ASP A 145 -6.80 -9.26 12.20
N VAL A 146 -7.34 -8.05 12.30
CA VAL A 146 -7.00 -6.97 11.35
C VAL A 146 -5.54 -6.55 11.47
N VAL A 147 -4.96 -6.50 12.67
CA VAL A 147 -3.55 -6.17 12.87
C VAL A 147 -2.64 -7.25 12.28
N VAL A 148 -2.94 -8.53 12.51
CA VAL A 148 -2.16 -9.64 11.93
C VAL A 148 -2.22 -9.61 10.41
N HIS A 149 -3.40 -9.42 9.84
CA HIS A 149 -3.55 -9.34 8.37
C HIS A 149 -2.90 -8.09 7.79
N ASN A 150 -2.89 -6.97 8.51
CA ASN A 150 -2.14 -5.79 8.12
C ASN A 150 -0.63 -6.06 8.08
N LEU A 151 -0.07 -6.77 9.07
CA LEU A 151 1.33 -7.18 9.08
C LEU A 151 1.66 -8.14 7.93
N ILE A 152 0.74 -9.04 7.56
CA ILE A 152 0.89 -9.93 6.39
C ILE A 152 0.84 -9.12 5.09
N LEU A 153 -0.07 -8.15 4.99
CA LEU A 153 -0.18 -7.26 3.85
C LEU A 153 1.13 -6.52 3.63
N GLU A 154 1.60 -5.78 4.61
CA GLU A 154 2.81 -4.96 4.53
C GLU A 154 4.08 -5.80 4.37
N GLY A 155 4.29 -6.75 5.30
CA GLY A 155 5.53 -7.50 5.42
C GLY A 155 5.68 -8.63 4.42
N LEU A 156 4.61 -9.05 3.75
CA LEU A 156 4.65 -10.17 2.82
C LEU A 156 4.12 -9.81 1.44
N TYR A 157 2.91 -9.28 1.33
CA TYR A 157 2.29 -9.05 0.02
C TYR A 157 2.85 -7.82 -0.68
N CYS A 158 2.91 -6.67 0.00
CA CYS A 158 3.51 -5.46 -0.55
C CYS A 158 5.00 -5.67 -0.80
N TYR A 159 5.72 -6.25 0.19
CA TYR A 159 7.14 -6.55 0.03
C TYR A 159 7.45 -7.44 -1.18
N GLN A 160 6.66 -8.49 -1.44
CA GLN A 160 6.82 -9.34 -2.61
C GLN A 160 6.57 -8.59 -3.92
N GLY A 161 5.58 -7.70 -3.93
CA GLY A 161 5.31 -6.84 -5.09
C GLY A 161 6.46 -5.86 -5.37
N CYS A 162 6.97 -5.19 -4.33
CA CYS A 162 8.12 -4.30 -4.45
C CYS A 162 9.37 -5.03 -4.93
N ASN A 163 9.67 -6.19 -4.35
CA ASN A 163 10.82 -7.02 -4.75
C ASN A 163 10.75 -7.53 -6.20
N TYR A 164 9.59 -7.50 -6.84
CA TYR A 164 9.46 -7.81 -8.26
C TYR A 164 10.08 -6.72 -9.15
N PHE A 165 10.08 -5.46 -8.68
CA PHE A 165 10.60 -4.32 -9.42
C PHE A 165 12.09 -4.00 -9.13
N ASP A 166 12.72 -4.65 -8.15
CA ASP A 166 14.15 -4.53 -7.84
C ASP A 166 15.00 -5.39 -8.80
#